data_cb7a5b253ef98356c70c127c3e4a8475
#
_entry.id   cb7a5b253ef98356c70c127c3e4a8475
#
_cell.length_a   1.000
_cell.length_b   1.000
_cell.length_c   1.000
_cell.angle_alpha   90.00
_cell.angle_beta   90.00
_cell.angle_gamma   90.00
#
_symmetry.space_group_name_H-M   'P 1'
#
loop_
_entity.id
_entity.type
_entity.pdbx_description
1 polymer ?
#
loop_
_entity_poly.entity_id
_entity_poly.type
_entity_poly.pdbx_seq_one_letter_code
_entity_poly.pdbx_strand_id
1 'polypeptide(L)'
;MAEKQNKSGLKPKLQKAKAKFFKTYYSNPAKDLKIIAITGTNGRDVTAHFVQEIIKQRDNRVGLIIDPKSTSDLYKQLFKIWKTGTDYAVVSVDSHALANHLFYGMPIHAAVITDDINNGTINGATSEDAKAILFNTLPDFSILNRDDANYRVFVEYPSKTATFSYGRDRAADLKVTPGKIYKQGAEATLTYNSERFEVATYVTDPNAYLYMAAAATAAFALGFRSDAIVDGIANYEPAAPEKTAEPEEPKESNEPILSK
;
A
#
# COMPACT_ATOMS: atom_id res chain seq x y z
N MET A 1 31.27 6.26 24.01
CA MET A 1 30.30 5.26 23.49
C MET A 1 28.92 5.26 24.17
N ALA A 2 28.69 6.07 25.21
CA ALA A 2 27.41 6.09 25.97
C ALA A 2 26.33 7.03 25.42
N GLU A 3 26.65 7.97 24.54
CA GLU A 3 25.70 8.99 24.04
C GLU A 3 24.78 8.54 22.88
N LYS A 4 25.12 7.45 22.18
CA LYS A 4 24.29 6.92 21.09
C LYS A 4 23.09 6.08 21.54
N GLN A 5 23.14 5.48 22.74
CA GLN A 5 22.04 4.63 23.27
C GLN A 5 20.85 5.43 23.79
N ASN A 6 21.05 6.69 24.20
CA ASN A 6 19.96 7.48 24.79
C ASN A 6 19.05 8.17 23.76
N LYS A 7 19.47 8.27 22.48
CA LYS A 7 18.66 8.86 21.40
C LYS A 7 17.61 7.88 20.82
N SER A 8 17.81 6.57 20.94
CA SER A 8 16.87 5.57 20.40
C SER A 8 15.59 5.46 21.25
N GLY A 9 15.67 5.66 22.57
CA GLY A 9 14.51 5.60 23.46
C GLY A 9 13.61 6.85 23.47
N LEU A 10 14.13 7.99 23.03
CA LEU A 10 13.39 9.26 22.97
C LEU A 10 12.44 9.33 21.75
N LYS A 11 12.83 8.75 20.62
CA LYS A 11 12.01 8.75 19.39
C LYS A 11 10.65 8.06 19.57
N PRO A 12 10.55 6.84 20.11
CA PRO A 12 9.26 6.18 20.34
C PRO A 12 8.36 6.92 21.33
N LYS A 13 8.93 7.47 22.41
CA LYS A 13 8.16 8.25 23.41
C LYS A 13 7.56 9.52 22.80
N LEU A 14 8.32 10.22 21.96
CA LEU A 14 7.87 11.41 21.26
C LEU A 14 6.77 11.08 20.24
N GLN A 15 6.91 9.98 19.50
CA GLN A 15 5.87 9.53 18.55
C GLN A 15 4.57 9.15 19.27
N LYS A 16 4.67 8.45 20.41
CA LYS A 16 3.51 8.16 21.27
C LYS A 16 2.78 9.42 21.70
N ALA A 17 3.52 10.43 22.16
CA ALA A 17 2.94 11.70 22.60
C ALA A 17 2.27 12.45 21.45
N LYS A 18 2.91 12.51 20.27
CA LYS A 18 2.34 13.10 19.05
C LYS A 18 1.06 12.39 18.62
N ALA A 19 1.08 11.06 18.52
CA ALA A 19 -0.08 10.27 18.14
C ALA A 19 -1.25 10.50 19.11
N LYS A 20 -1.00 10.50 20.43
CA LYS A 20 -2.02 10.78 21.44
C LYS A 20 -2.60 12.20 21.30
N PHE A 21 -1.76 13.20 21.04
CA PHE A 21 -2.19 14.57 20.82
C PHE A 21 -3.10 14.70 19.60
N PHE A 22 -2.65 14.20 18.42
CA PHE A 22 -3.43 14.30 17.19
C PHE A 22 -4.69 13.46 17.23
N LYS A 23 -4.66 12.30 17.87
CA LYS A 23 -5.84 11.47 18.13
C LYS A 23 -6.94 12.30 18.84
N THR A 24 -6.57 13.04 19.88
CA THR A 24 -7.53 13.87 20.61
C THR A 24 -7.95 15.09 19.80
N TYR A 25 -6.99 15.79 19.19
CA TYR A 25 -7.23 17.01 18.42
C TYR A 25 -8.18 16.79 17.23
N TYR A 26 -8.05 15.69 16.54
CA TYR A 26 -8.90 15.32 15.39
C TYR A 26 -10.07 14.38 15.75
N SER A 27 -10.49 14.30 17.02
CA SER A 27 -11.64 13.50 17.46
C SER A 27 -11.52 11.99 17.13
N ASN A 28 -10.28 11.48 17.01
CA ASN A 28 -9.99 10.06 16.77
C ASN A 28 -10.74 9.43 15.56
N PRO A 29 -10.63 9.97 14.36
CA PRO A 29 -11.35 9.49 13.18
C PRO A 29 -11.05 8.01 12.87
N ALA A 30 -9.84 7.55 13.23
CA ALA A 30 -9.41 6.17 13.02
C ALA A 30 -10.25 5.12 13.78
N LYS A 31 -11.04 5.53 14.77
CA LYS A 31 -11.90 4.60 15.53
C LYS A 31 -13.12 4.16 14.71
N ASP A 32 -13.64 5.06 13.89
CA ASP A 32 -14.89 4.86 13.15
C ASP A 32 -14.64 4.46 11.70
N LEU A 33 -13.39 4.60 11.23
CA LEU A 33 -12.96 4.23 9.87
C LEU A 33 -12.33 2.82 9.85
N LYS A 34 -12.71 2.01 8.89
CA LYS A 34 -11.99 0.78 8.54
C LYS A 34 -10.74 1.15 7.74
N ILE A 35 -9.59 1.20 8.40
CA ILE A 35 -8.33 1.58 7.78
C ILE A 35 -7.69 0.36 7.13
N ILE A 36 -7.42 0.45 5.82
CA ILE A 36 -6.67 -0.54 5.04
C ILE A 36 -5.30 0.08 4.77
N ALA A 37 -4.28 -0.43 5.45
CA ALA A 37 -2.91 0.05 5.31
C ALA A 37 -2.15 -0.84 4.32
N ILE A 38 -1.59 -0.25 3.27
CA ILE A 38 -0.89 -0.96 2.20
C ILE A 38 0.55 -0.48 2.16
N THR A 39 1.48 -1.42 2.15
CA THR A 39 2.91 -1.14 2.03
C THR A 39 3.58 -2.14 1.10
N GLY A 40 4.73 -1.78 0.60
CA GLY A 40 5.53 -2.58 -0.31
C GLY A 40 6.55 -1.71 -1.04
N THR A 41 7.47 -2.34 -1.73
CA THR A 41 8.47 -1.63 -2.55
C THR A 41 7.86 -1.19 -3.87
N ASN A 42 7.10 -2.11 -4.50
CA ASN A 42 6.44 -1.86 -5.78
C ASN A 42 4.93 -2.10 -5.68
N GLY A 43 4.15 -1.42 -6.49
CA GLY A 43 2.72 -1.65 -6.68
C GLY A 43 1.80 -1.26 -5.53
N ARG A 44 2.31 -0.79 -4.39
CA ARG A 44 1.49 -0.42 -3.22
C ARG A 44 0.45 0.65 -3.55
N ASP A 45 0.81 1.67 -4.34
CA ASP A 45 -0.09 2.76 -4.71
C ASP A 45 -1.15 2.27 -5.70
N VAL A 46 -0.74 1.46 -6.69
CA VAL A 46 -1.66 0.82 -7.64
C VAL A 46 -2.63 -0.11 -6.91
N THR A 47 -2.12 -0.95 -5.98
CA THR A 47 -2.96 -1.81 -5.15
C THR A 47 -3.95 -0.98 -4.32
N ALA A 48 -3.53 0.16 -3.79
CA ALA A 48 -4.40 1.06 -3.02
C ALA A 48 -5.54 1.63 -3.88
N HIS A 49 -5.24 2.01 -5.12
CA HIS A 49 -6.25 2.44 -6.08
C HIS A 49 -7.22 1.30 -6.43
N PHE A 50 -6.73 0.09 -6.71
CA PHE A 50 -7.60 -1.07 -6.95
C PHE A 50 -8.54 -1.33 -5.78
N VAL A 51 -8.01 -1.35 -4.54
CA VAL A 51 -8.84 -1.55 -3.34
C VAL A 51 -9.89 -0.44 -3.22
N GLN A 52 -9.51 0.82 -3.49
CA GLN A 52 -10.45 1.94 -3.49
C GLN A 52 -11.58 1.72 -4.51
N GLU A 53 -11.25 1.40 -5.76
CA GLU A 53 -12.25 1.20 -6.82
C GLU A 53 -13.15 -0.02 -6.53
N ILE A 54 -12.60 -1.11 -5.99
CA ILE A 54 -13.41 -2.27 -5.57
C ILE A 54 -14.43 -1.89 -4.48
N ILE A 55 -14.00 -1.11 -3.48
CA ILE A 55 -14.89 -0.68 -2.40
C ILE A 55 -16.03 0.19 -2.94
N LYS A 56 -15.78 1.04 -3.93
CA LYS A 56 -16.79 1.88 -4.59
C LYS A 56 -17.88 1.07 -5.28
N GLN A 57 -17.62 -0.17 -5.74
CA GLN A 57 -18.59 -1.01 -6.45
C GLN A 57 -19.83 -1.37 -5.60
N ARG A 58 -19.77 -1.21 -4.28
CA ARG A 58 -20.90 -1.46 -3.37
C ARG A 58 -21.48 -0.20 -2.74
N ASP A 59 -21.43 0.92 -3.44
CA ASP A 59 -21.88 2.24 -2.96
C ASP A 59 -21.23 2.67 -1.65
N ASN A 60 -20.12 2.04 -1.26
CA ASN A 60 -19.38 2.42 -0.08
C ASN A 60 -18.56 3.67 -0.35
N ARG A 61 -18.60 4.59 0.59
CA ARG A 61 -17.71 5.75 0.56
C ARG A 61 -16.34 5.36 1.07
N VAL A 62 -15.31 5.67 0.30
CA VAL A 62 -13.92 5.33 0.60
C VAL A 62 -13.00 6.50 0.30
N GLY A 63 -12.15 6.84 1.25
CA GLY A 63 -11.08 7.80 1.05
C GLY A 63 -9.76 7.11 0.72
N LEU A 64 -8.92 7.76 -0.09
CA LEU A 64 -7.58 7.30 -0.43
C LEU A 64 -6.55 8.32 0.06
N ILE A 65 -5.49 7.82 0.69
CA ILE A 65 -4.35 8.60 1.17
C ILE A 65 -3.07 7.92 0.64
N ILE A 66 -2.29 8.64 -0.13
CA ILE A 66 -1.01 8.18 -0.65
C ILE A 66 0.11 8.97 0.02
N ASP A 67 1.08 8.26 0.59
CA ASP A 67 2.30 8.80 1.20
C ASP A 67 2.08 10.01 2.13
N PRO A 68 1.31 9.85 3.22
CA PRO A 68 1.12 10.92 4.17
C PRO A 68 2.46 11.33 4.82
N LYS A 69 2.77 12.61 4.80
CA LYS A 69 4.07 13.16 5.17
C LYS A 69 4.42 13.04 6.66
N SER A 70 3.43 12.86 7.51
CA SER A 70 3.61 12.77 8.97
C SER A 70 2.35 12.25 9.66
N THR A 71 2.48 11.87 10.94
CA THR A 71 1.33 11.50 11.78
C THR A 71 0.25 12.61 11.83
N SER A 72 0.66 13.87 11.87
CA SER A 72 -0.28 15.01 11.83
C SER A 72 -1.03 15.07 10.51
N ASP A 73 -0.32 14.90 9.41
CA ASP A 73 -0.90 14.92 8.07
C ASP A 73 -1.87 13.75 7.87
N LEU A 74 -1.49 12.54 8.30
CA LEU A 74 -2.37 11.37 8.26
C LEU A 74 -3.66 11.62 9.05
N TYR A 75 -3.58 12.09 10.32
CA TYR A 75 -4.77 12.38 11.12
C TYR A 75 -5.65 13.47 10.48
N LYS A 76 -5.04 14.51 9.91
CA LYS A 76 -5.77 15.58 9.18
C LYS A 76 -6.53 15.05 7.98
N GLN A 77 -5.92 14.17 7.19
CA GLN A 77 -6.55 13.55 6.02
C GLN A 77 -7.64 12.57 6.45
N LEU A 78 -7.40 11.70 7.44
CA LEU A 78 -8.41 10.81 8.01
C LEU A 78 -9.61 11.58 8.57
N PHE A 79 -9.38 12.71 9.23
CA PHE A 79 -10.46 13.56 9.75
C PHE A 79 -11.31 14.13 8.61
N LYS A 80 -10.70 14.59 7.51
CA LYS A 80 -11.46 15.06 6.33
C LYS A 80 -12.33 13.95 5.75
N ILE A 81 -11.76 12.75 5.56
CA ILE A 81 -12.45 11.57 5.07
C ILE A 81 -13.62 11.20 6.00
N TRP A 82 -13.38 11.13 7.30
CA TRP A 82 -14.40 10.81 8.29
C TRP A 82 -15.57 11.79 8.30
N LYS A 83 -15.29 13.10 8.14
CA LYS A 83 -16.31 14.16 8.06
C LYS A 83 -17.27 14.00 6.87
N THR A 84 -16.87 13.31 5.81
CA THR A 84 -17.76 13.02 4.66
C THR A 84 -18.69 11.81 4.91
N GLY A 85 -18.65 11.21 6.10
CA GLY A 85 -19.43 10.02 6.44
C GLY A 85 -18.91 8.77 5.71
N THR A 86 -17.60 8.70 5.51
CA THR A 86 -16.93 7.59 4.83
C THR A 86 -16.73 6.42 5.79
N ASP A 87 -16.84 5.19 5.28
CA ASP A 87 -16.69 3.96 6.07
C ASP A 87 -15.25 3.43 6.02
N TYR A 88 -14.55 3.66 4.91
CA TYR A 88 -13.23 3.10 4.64
C TYR A 88 -12.21 4.19 4.34
N ALA A 89 -10.97 3.94 4.80
CA ALA A 89 -9.80 4.72 4.41
C ALA A 89 -8.69 3.77 3.94
N VAL A 90 -8.32 3.87 2.66
CA VAL A 90 -7.17 3.17 2.10
C VAL A 90 -5.96 4.07 2.22
N VAL A 91 -4.88 3.57 2.83
CA VAL A 91 -3.67 4.34 3.10
C VAL A 91 -2.46 3.59 2.57
N SER A 92 -1.83 4.13 1.52
CA SER A 92 -0.57 3.61 0.99
C SER A 92 0.60 4.33 1.65
N VAL A 93 1.59 3.57 2.13
CA VAL A 93 2.75 4.10 2.84
C VAL A 93 4.03 3.37 2.47
N ASP A 94 5.13 4.09 2.43
CA ASP A 94 6.44 3.51 2.26
C ASP A 94 7.02 2.96 3.59
N SER A 95 8.10 2.19 3.48
CA SER A 95 8.80 1.63 4.65
C SER A 95 9.41 2.70 5.55
N HIS A 96 9.73 3.89 5.00
CA HIS A 96 10.28 4.99 5.79
C HIS A 96 9.21 5.59 6.72
N ALA A 97 7.98 5.75 6.26
CA ALA A 97 6.85 6.20 7.08
C ALA A 97 6.55 5.19 8.21
N LEU A 98 6.61 3.89 7.90
CA LEU A 98 6.45 2.83 8.91
C LEU A 98 7.56 2.85 9.95
N ALA A 99 8.84 2.99 9.54
CA ALA A 99 9.98 3.12 10.46
C ALA A 99 9.84 4.32 11.40
N ASN A 100 9.08 5.35 11.00
CA ASN A 100 8.73 6.49 11.84
C ASN A 100 7.44 6.30 12.65
N HIS A 101 6.93 5.07 12.76
CA HIS A 101 5.74 4.71 13.54
C HIS A 101 4.47 5.49 13.18
N LEU A 102 4.23 5.72 11.89
CA LEU A 102 3.14 6.54 11.36
C LEU A 102 1.77 6.11 11.93
N PHE A 103 1.50 4.79 11.99
CA PHE A 103 0.23 4.21 12.48
C PHE A 103 0.19 3.97 14.00
N TYR A 104 1.11 4.53 14.75
CA TYR A 104 1.17 4.27 16.19
C TYR A 104 -0.16 4.53 16.90
N GLY A 105 -0.72 3.47 17.53
CA GLY A 105 -1.99 3.55 18.27
C GLY A 105 -3.25 3.75 17.43
N MET A 106 -3.15 3.54 16.10
CA MET A 106 -4.32 3.47 15.20
C MET A 106 -4.79 2.01 15.07
N PRO A 107 -6.09 1.74 15.13
CA PRO A 107 -6.63 0.45 14.73
C PRO A 107 -6.50 0.30 13.21
N ILE A 108 -5.93 -0.82 12.77
CA ILE A 108 -5.81 -1.17 11.35
C ILE A 108 -6.75 -2.34 11.09
N HIS A 109 -7.65 -2.17 10.13
CA HIS A 109 -8.59 -3.23 9.76
C HIS A 109 -7.92 -4.26 8.85
N ALA A 110 -7.19 -3.83 7.84
CA ALA A 110 -6.38 -4.73 7.01
C ALA A 110 -4.97 -4.17 6.79
N ALA A 111 -3.96 -5.02 6.93
CA ALA A 111 -2.57 -4.74 6.61
C ALA A 111 -2.18 -5.55 5.38
N VAL A 112 -1.76 -4.88 4.30
CA VAL A 112 -1.42 -5.48 3.02
C VAL A 112 0.05 -5.24 2.72
N ILE A 113 0.80 -6.30 2.44
CA ILE A 113 2.16 -6.21 1.89
C ILE A 113 2.10 -6.64 0.42
N THR A 114 2.49 -5.74 -0.49
CA THR A 114 2.40 -6.01 -1.93
C THR A 114 3.57 -6.87 -2.42
N ASP A 115 4.79 -6.42 -2.23
CA ASP A 115 6.00 -7.20 -2.50
C ASP A 115 7.18 -6.63 -1.72
N ASP A 116 8.23 -7.41 -1.57
CA ASP A 116 9.48 -6.97 -0.95
C ASP A 116 10.70 -7.44 -1.74
N ILE A 117 11.08 -6.64 -2.73
CA ILE A 117 12.31 -6.88 -3.49
C ILE A 117 13.50 -6.13 -2.88
N ASN A 118 13.27 -5.25 -1.90
CA ASN A 118 14.29 -4.30 -1.45
C ASN A 118 14.81 -4.64 -0.05
N ASN A 119 15.99 -5.26 0.02
CA ASN A 119 16.74 -5.49 1.26
C ASN A 119 17.46 -4.22 1.78
N GLY A 120 16.94 -3.04 1.47
CA GLY A 120 17.53 -1.76 1.86
C GLY A 120 17.45 -1.49 3.37
N THR A 121 18.43 -0.77 3.90
CA THR A 121 18.42 -0.30 5.29
C THR A 121 17.85 1.11 5.38
N ILE A 122 16.82 1.30 6.20
CA ILE A 122 16.15 2.58 6.42
C ILE A 122 16.38 3.00 7.88
N ASN A 123 17.06 4.12 8.11
CA ASN A 123 17.36 4.62 9.46
C ASN A 123 18.02 3.58 10.40
N GLY A 124 18.81 2.63 9.85
CA GLY A 124 19.48 1.59 10.61
C GLY A 124 18.60 0.34 10.90
N ALA A 125 17.38 0.31 10.41
CA ALA A 125 16.50 -0.87 10.39
C ALA A 125 16.44 -1.43 8.96
N THR A 126 16.17 -2.71 8.80
CA THR A 126 15.88 -3.30 7.49
C THR A 126 14.50 -2.86 7.01
N SER A 127 14.23 -2.98 5.71
CA SER A 127 12.89 -2.76 5.16
C SER A 127 11.87 -3.70 5.80
N GLU A 128 12.26 -4.94 6.12
CA GLU A 128 11.47 -5.92 6.87
C GLU A 128 11.09 -5.43 8.26
N ASP A 129 12.06 -4.94 9.04
CA ASP A 129 11.80 -4.39 10.38
C ASP A 129 10.80 -3.24 10.32
N ALA A 130 10.90 -2.39 9.30
CA ALA A 130 9.97 -1.29 9.10
C ALA A 130 8.54 -1.78 8.80
N LYS A 131 8.40 -2.80 7.96
CA LYS A 131 7.09 -3.40 7.63
C LYS A 131 6.51 -4.18 8.82
N ALA A 132 7.36 -4.85 9.60
CA ALA A 132 6.96 -5.52 10.84
C ALA A 132 6.28 -4.56 11.83
N ILE A 133 6.63 -3.26 11.81
CA ILE A 133 5.97 -2.26 12.65
C ILE A 133 4.47 -2.15 12.34
N LEU A 134 4.05 -2.37 11.09
CA LEU A 134 2.64 -2.37 10.73
C LEU A 134 1.88 -3.48 11.45
N PHE A 135 2.46 -4.68 11.56
CA PHE A 135 1.83 -5.80 12.26
C PHE A 135 1.80 -5.63 13.78
N ASN A 136 2.68 -4.80 14.35
CA ASN A 136 2.61 -4.42 15.76
C ASN A 136 1.34 -3.62 16.11
N THR A 137 0.58 -3.14 15.12
CA THR A 137 -0.76 -2.57 15.32
C THR A 137 -1.81 -3.64 15.61
N LEU A 138 -1.49 -4.91 15.41
CA LEU A 138 -2.39 -6.06 15.50
C LEU A 138 -3.62 -5.86 14.59
N PRO A 139 -3.47 -5.92 13.26
CA PRO A 139 -4.56 -5.71 12.32
C PRO A 139 -5.63 -6.80 12.45
N ASP A 140 -6.86 -6.50 12.03
CA ASP A 140 -7.90 -7.53 11.98
C ASP A 140 -7.55 -8.59 10.93
N PHE A 141 -7.08 -8.15 9.76
CA PHE A 141 -6.63 -9.03 8.66
C PHE A 141 -5.22 -8.69 8.23
N SER A 142 -4.40 -9.72 7.94
CA SER A 142 -3.09 -9.59 7.30
C SER A 142 -3.15 -10.20 5.90
N ILE A 143 -2.68 -9.47 4.89
CA ILE A 143 -2.67 -9.92 3.48
C ILE A 143 -1.22 -9.92 3.01
N LEU A 144 -0.70 -11.11 2.68
CA LEU A 144 0.71 -11.35 2.44
C LEU A 144 0.97 -11.99 1.07
N ASN A 145 2.02 -11.54 0.40
CA ASN A 145 2.51 -12.18 -0.81
C ASN A 145 3.24 -13.49 -0.45
N ARG A 146 2.72 -14.64 -0.88
CA ARG A 146 3.32 -15.94 -0.61
C ARG A 146 4.56 -16.21 -1.45
N ASP A 147 4.71 -15.53 -2.58
CA ASP A 147 5.89 -15.62 -3.45
C ASP A 147 7.07 -14.80 -2.92
N ASP A 148 6.86 -13.98 -1.88
CA ASP A 148 7.88 -13.15 -1.25
C ASP A 148 8.86 -14.01 -0.43
N ALA A 149 10.16 -13.72 -0.55
CA ALA A 149 11.21 -14.40 0.22
C ALA A 149 11.00 -14.27 1.75
N ASN A 150 10.41 -13.16 2.19
CA ASN A 150 10.16 -12.84 3.59
C ASN A 150 8.77 -13.30 4.09
N TYR A 151 7.98 -13.98 3.24
CA TYR A 151 6.65 -14.48 3.62
C TYR A 151 6.66 -15.24 4.96
N ARG A 152 7.68 -16.11 5.15
CA ARG A 152 7.81 -16.91 6.38
C ARG A 152 8.02 -16.07 7.63
N VAL A 153 8.60 -14.88 7.49
CA VAL A 153 8.77 -13.95 8.60
C VAL A 153 7.46 -13.26 8.90
N PHE A 154 6.78 -12.74 7.86
CA PHE A 154 5.55 -11.96 8.06
C PHE A 154 4.36 -12.79 8.50
N VAL A 155 4.26 -14.06 8.09
CA VAL A 155 3.16 -14.95 8.49
C VAL A 155 3.15 -15.27 9.99
N GLU A 156 4.30 -15.14 10.67
CA GLU A 156 4.42 -15.36 12.12
C GLU A 156 3.85 -14.18 12.94
N TYR A 157 3.63 -13.03 12.33
CA TYR A 157 3.02 -11.90 13.03
C TYR A 157 1.52 -12.14 13.20
N PRO A 158 0.98 -11.90 14.41
CA PRO A 158 -0.42 -12.15 14.70
C PRO A 158 -1.34 -11.14 14.00
N SER A 159 -2.50 -11.63 13.57
CA SER A 159 -3.67 -10.82 13.22
C SER A 159 -4.84 -11.21 14.14
N LYS A 160 -5.82 -10.33 14.34
CA LYS A 160 -6.94 -10.61 15.25
C LYS A 160 -7.90 -11.66 14.69
N THR A 161 -8.09 -11.68 13.39
CA THR A 161 -9.09 -12.54 12.74
C THR A 161 -8.43 -13.59 11.86
N ALA A 162 -7.71 -13.17 10.81
CA ALA A 162 -7.08 -14.09 9.87
C ALA A 162 -5.91 -13.46 9.12
N THR A 163 -5.01 -14.33 8.67
CA THR A 163 -3.98 -14.02 7.68
C THR A 163 -4.36 -14.71 6.38
N PHE A 164 -4.37 -13.96 5.27
CA PHE A 164 -4.58 -14.45 3.93
C PHE A 164 -3.33 -14.26 3.09
N SER A 165 -3.08 -15.21 2.20
CA SER A 165 -1.96 -15.19 1.29
C SER A 165 -2.42 -15.12 -0.16
N TYR A 166 -1.64 -14.43 -1.00
CA TYR A 166 -1.83 -14.42 -2.45
C TYR A 166 -0.50 -14.69 -3.15
N GLY A 167 -0.56 -15.14 -4.40
CA GLY A 167 0.63 -15.39 -5.21
C GLY A 167 0.43 -16.49 -6.24
N ARG A 168 1.53 -16.86 -6.92
CA ARG A 168 1.58 -17.97 -7.87
C ARG A 168 1.75 -19.32 -7.17
N ASP A 169 2.24 -19.33 -5.94
CA ASP A 169 2.40 -20.53 -5.14
C ASP A 169 1.06 -21.28 -5.03
N ARG A 170 1.10 -22.61 -5.21
CA ARG A 170 -0.09 -23.46 -5.18
C ARG A 170 -0.78 -23.48 -3.82
N ALA A 171 -0.08 -23.15 -2.76
CA ALA A 171 -0.60 -23.08 -1.40
C ALA A 171 -1.06 -21.67 -1.00
N ALA A 172 -1.07 -20.70 -1.91
CA ALA A 172 -1.68 -19.39 -1.66
C ALA A 172 -3.20 -19.54 -1.55
N ASP A 173 -3.83 -18.78 -0.65
CA ASP A 173 -5.28 -18.76 -0.49
C ASP A 173 -5.95 -18.18 -1.74
N LEU A 174 -5.42 -17.08 -2.28
CA LEU A 174 -5.75 -16.58 -3.60
C LEU A 174 -4.59 -16.86 -4.57
N LYS A 175 -4.85 -17.71 -5.55
CA LYS A 175 -3.86 -18.03 -6.59
C LYS A 175 -4.02 -17.09 -7.76
N VAL A 176 -2.88 -16.60 -8.27
CA VAL A 176 -2.85 -15.80 -9.48
C VAL A 176 -2.06 -16.52 -10.56
N THR A 177 -2.66 -16.58 -11.75
CA THR A 177 -1.99 -17.00 -12.98
C THR A 177 -1.85 -15.77 -13.85
N PRO A 178 -0.60 -15.33 -14.16
CA PRO A 178 -0.38 -14.19 -15.04
C PRO A 178 -1.00 -14.46 -16.42
N GLY A 179 -1.72 -13.50 -16.95
CA GLY A 179 -2.24 -13.49 -18.31
C GLY A 179 -1.31 -12.75 -19.27
N LYS A 180 -1.90 -12.17 -20.31
CA LYS A 180 -1.16 -11.36 -21.28
C LYS A 180 -0.90 -9.95 -20.77
N ILE A 181 0.25 -9.41 -21.14
CA ILE A 181 0.58 -8.00 -20.94
C ILE A 181 0.49 -7.32 -22.30
N TYR A 182 -0.27 -6.25 -22.38
CA TYR A 182 -0.51 -5.46 -23.57
C TYR A 182 0.17 -4.09 -23.43
N LYS A 183 0.22 -3.34 -24.52
CA LYS A 183 0.69 -1.94 -24.48
C LYS A 183 -0.16 -1.02 -23.60
N GLN A 184 -1.40 -1.41 -23.33
CA GLN A 184 -2.39 -0.59 -22.61
C GLN A 184 -2.92 -1.27 -21.35
N GLY A 185 -2.29 -2.36 -20.87
CA GLY A 185 -2.75 -3.04 -19.69
C GLY A 185 -2.25 -4.47 -19.53
N ALA A 186 -2.80 -5.16 -18.55
CA ALA A 186 -2.48 -6.54 -18.23
C ALA A 186 -3.74 -7.31 -17.82
N GLU A 187 -3.70 -8.62 -18.02
CA GLU A 187 -4.73 -9.58 -17.60
C GLU A 187 -4.15 -10.59 -16.62
N ALA A 188 -5.00 -11.13 -15.78
CA ALA A 188 -4.67 -12.28 -14.92
C ALA A 188 -5.91 -13.13 -14.66
N THR A 189 -5.67 -14.41 -14.35
CA THR A 189 -6.72 -15.29 -13.81
C THR A 189 -6.49 -15.43 -12.31
N LEU A 190 -7.52 -15.15 -11.52
CA LEU A 190 -7.54 -15.33 -10.08
C LEU A 190 -8.36 -16.55 -9.71
N THR A 191 -7.93 -17.29 -8.69
CA THR A 191 -8.66 -18.45 -8.16
C THR A 191 -8.70 -18.36 -6.64
N TYR A 192 -9.91 -18.29 -6.07
CA TYR A 192 -10.16 -18.26 -4.63
C TYR A 192 -11.30 -19.19 -4.27
N ASN A 193 -11.11 -20.08 -3.29
CA ASN A 193 -12.14 -21.07 -2.86
C ASN A 193 -12.79 -21.82 -4.03
N SER A 194 -11.97 -22.26 -5.01
CA SER A 194 -12.42 -22.95 -6.24
C SER A 194 -13.16 -22.07 -7.25
N GLU A 195 -13.49 -20.84 -6.94
CA GLU A 195 -13.99 -19.87 -7.90
C GLU A 195 -12.82 -19.33 -8.75
N ARG A 196 -12.98 -19.39 -10.07
CA ARG A 196 -12.01 -18.89 -11.04
C ARG A 196 -12.64 -17.75 -11.83
N PHE A 197 -11.96 -16.62 -11.91
CA PHE A 197 -12.41 -15.44 -12.65
C PHE A 197 -11.23 -14.70 -13.27
N GLU A 198 -11.50 -13.95 -14.31
CA GLU A 198 -10.51 -13.16 -15.03
C GLU A 198 -10.60 -11.70 -14.60
N VAL A 199 -9.46 -11.06 -14.49
CA VAL A 199 -9.32 -9.62 -14.19
C VAL A 199 -8.43 -8.97 -15.22
N ALA A 200 -8.75 -7.73 -15.57
CA ALA A 200 -7.96 -6.92 -16.49
C ALA A 200 -7.79 -5.50 -15.92
N THR A 201 -6.68 -4.87 -16.27
CA THR A 201 -6.35 -3.51 -15.83
C THR A 201 -5.63 -2.75 -16.94
N TYR A 202 -5.70 -1.41 -16.89
CA TYR A 202 -4.90 -0.51 -17.73
C TYR A 202 -3.45 -0.33 -17.24
N VAL A 203 -3.07 -0.95 -16.13
CA VAL A 203 -1.70 -0.90 -15.61
C VAL A 203 -0.80 -1.78 -16.45
N THR A 204 0.28 -1.23 -16.98
CA THR A 204 1.21 -1.91 -17.90
C THR A 204 2.45 -2.49 -17.22
N ASP A 205 2.52 -2.41 -15.88
CA ASP A 205 3.61 -2.99 -15.09
C ASP A 205 3.65 -4.53 -15.26
N PRO A 206 4.81 -5.13 -15.47
CA PRO A 206 4.95 -6.60 -15.57
C PRO A 206 4.43 -7.36 -14.34
N ASN A 207 4.41 -6.73 -13.17
CA ASN A 207 3.90 -7.31 -11.91
C ASN A 207 2.44 -6.92 -11.60
N ALA A 208 1.72 -6.30 -12.55
CA ALA A 208 0.34 -5.87 -12.34
C ALA A 208 -0.57 -7.01 -11.84
N TYR A 209 -0.29 -8.26 -12.27
CA TYR A 209 -1.02 -9.43 -11.80
C TYR A 209 -0.91 -9.65 -10.27
N LEU A 210 0.24 -9.33 -9.66
CA LEU A 210 0.41 -9.40 -8.19
C LEU A 210 -0.36 -8.27 -7.49
N TYR A 211 -0.40 -7.09 -8.08
CA TYR A 211 -1.14 -5.95 -7.51
C TYR A 211 -2.64 -6.20 -7.56
N MET A 212 -3.15 -6.79 -8.65
CA MET A 212 -4.52 -7.25 -8.76
C MET A 212 -4.84 -8.34 -7.73
N ALA A 213 -3.94 -9.32 -7.55
CA ALA A 213 -4.11 -10.39 -6.57
C ALA A 213 -4.11 -9.87 -5.13
N ALA A 214 -3.22 -8.93 -4.79
CA ALA A 214 -3.17 -8.29 -3.47
C ALA A 214 -4.48 -7.56 -3.15
N ALA A 215 -4.98 -6.76 -4.11
CA ALA A 215 -6.22 -6.01 -3.96
C ALA A 215 -7.43 -6.94 -3.86
N ALA A 216 -7.50 -7.99 -4.68
CA ALA A 216 -8.56 -8.99 -4.64
C ALA A 216 -8.59 -9.74 -3.31
N THR A 217 -7.42 -10.12 -2.78
CA THR A 217 -7.32 -10.81 -1.48
C THR A 217 -7.78 -9.91 -0.35
N ALA A 218 -7.38 -8.63 -0.35
CA ALA A 218 -7.85 -7.66 0.61
C ALA A 218 -9.38 -7.48 0.51
N ALA A 219 -9.92 -7.42 -0.69
CA ALA A 219 -11.36 -7.30 -0.93
C ALA A 219 -12.13 -8.52 -0.43
N PHE A 220 -11.66 -9.75 -0.68
CA PHE A 220 -12.29 -10.95 -0.13
C PHE A 220 -12.26 -10.98 1.40
N ALA A 221 -11.16 -10.59 2.02
CA ALA A 221 -11.07 -10.46 3.48
C ALA A 221 -12.09 -9.45 4.05
N LEU A 222 -12.43 -8.43 3.28
CA LEU A 222 -13.45 -7.42 3.59
C LEU A 222 -14.87 -7.86 3.23
N GLY A 223 -15.06 -9.06 2.65
CA GLY A 223 -16.35 -9.64 2.28
C GLY A 223 -16.92 -9.15 0.94
N PHE A 224 -16.08 -8.62 0.05
CA PHE A 224 -16.46 -8.31 -1.33
C PHE A 224 -16.48 -9.59 -2.18
N ARG A 225 -17.27 -9.60 -3.24
CA ARG A 225 -17.40 -10.71 -4.18
C ARG A 225 -16.56 -10.48 -5.42
N SER A 226 -16.36 -11.55 -6.20
CA SER A 226 -15.59 -11.52 -7.45
C SER A 226 -16.10 -10.51 -8.47
N ASP A 227 -17.41 -10.32 -8.59
CA ASP A 227 -18.01 -9.33 -9.48
C ASP A 227 -17.50 -7.90 -9.17
N ALA A 228 -17.59 -7.48 -7.91
CA ALA A 228 -17.09 -6.17 -7.50
C ALA A 228 -15.56 -6.03 -7.67
N ILE A 229 -14.82 -7.14 -7.51
CA ILE A 229 -13.37 -7.15 -7.70
C ILE A 229 -13.02 -6.94 -9.17
N VAL A 230 -13.68 -7.66 -10.08
CA VAL A 230 -13.47 -7.54 -11.53
C VAL A 230 -13.74 -6.11 -11.97
N ASP A 231 -14.91 -5.58 -11.63
CA ASP A 231 -15.32 -4.23 -12.03
C ASP A 231 -14.42 -3.15 -11.43
N GLY A 232 -14.06 -3.28 -10.15
CA GLY A 232 -13.23 -2.31 -9.47
C GLY A 232 -11.80 -2.25 -10.03
N ILE A 233 -11.20 -3.40 -10.35
CA ILE A 233 -9.86 -3.43 -10.95
C ILE A 233 -9.90 -2.82 -12.36
N ALA A 234 -10.93 -3.14 -13.16
CA ALA A 234 -11.09 -2.63 -14.51
C ALA A 234 -11.37 -1.12 -14.55
N ASN A 235 -11.99 -0.56 -13.51
CA ASN A 235 -12.34 0.86 -13.47
C ASN A 235 -11.16 1.78 -13.10
N TYR A 236 -10.03 1.23 -12.68
CA TYR A 236 -8.85 2.05 -12.38
C TYR A 236 -8.09 2.39 -13.65
N GLU A 237 -8.07 3.66 -14.00
CA GLU A 237 -7.23 4.22 -15.05
C GLU A 237 -6.03 4.95 -14.42
N PRO A 238 -4.79 4.46 -14.62
CA PRO A 238 -3.61 5.16 -14.14
C PRO A 238 -3.49 6.52 -14.86
N ALA A 239 -3.07 7.55 -14.12
CA ALA A 239 -2.76 8.83 -14.74
C ALA A 239 -1.72 8.61 -15.85
N ALA A 240 -1.95 9.24 -17.01
CA ALA A 240 -0.97 9.19 -18.09
C ALA A 240 0.40 9.67 -17.55
N PRO A 241 1.51 8.99 -17.89
CA PRO A 241 2.83 9.45 -17.47
C PRO A 241 2.99 10.91 -17.89
N GLU A 242 3.32 11.77 -16.92
CA GLU A 242 3.70 13.15 -17.26
C GLU A 242 4.80 13.04 -18.32
N LYS A 243 4.57 13.67 -19.48
CA LYS A 243 5.61 13.78 -20.50
C LYS A 243 6.79 14.45 -19.82
N THR A 244 7.80 13.66 -19.45
CA THR A 244 9.10 14.18 -19.10
C THR A 244 9.48 15.13 -20.23
N ALA A 245 9.67 16.41 -19.91
CA ALA A 245 10.12 17.39 -20.86
C ALA A 245 11.33 16.80 -21.58
N GLU A 246 11.26 16.69 -22.89
CA GLU A 246 12.40 16.29 -23.71
C GLU A 246 13.59 17.15 -23.27
N PRO A 247 14.78 16.55 -23.02
CA PRO A 247 15.93 17.35 -22.68
C PRO A 247 16.12 18.38 -23.81
N GLU A 248 16.09 19.66 -23.46
CA GLU A 248 16.40 20.74 -24.42
C GLU A 248 17.73 20.39 -25.09
N GLU A 249 17.71 20.25 -26.41
CA GLU A 249 18.93 20.11 -27.20
C GLU A 249 19.87 21.28 -26.84
N PRO A 250 21.15 21.01 -26.59
CA PRO A 250 22.08 22.07 -26.28
C PRO A 250 22.12 23.05 -27.45
N LYS A 251 21.73 24.29 -27.20
CA LYS A 251 21.84 25.39 -28.16
C LYS A 251 23.29 25.47 -28.61
N GLU A 252 23.56 25.13 -29.86
CA GLU A 252 24.85 25.37 -30.48
C GLU A 252 25.22 26.85 -30.28
N SER A 253 26.27 27.12 -29.54
CA SER A 253 26.85 28.43 -29.43
C SER A 253 27.57 28.76 -30.73
N ASN A 254 26.91 29.56 -31.58
CA ASN A 254 27.56 30.21 -32.70
C ASN A 254 28.55 31.27 -32.19
N GLU A 255 29.73 30.88 -31.81
CA GLU A 255 30.86 31.79 -31.70
C GLU A 255 31.57 31.86 -33.07
N PRO A 256 31.77 33.03 -33.64
CA PRO A 256 32.51 33.18 -34.90
C PRO A 256 34.00 32.92 -34.66
N ILE A 257 34.56 31.97 -35.41
CA ILE A 257 36.00 31.72 -35.49
C ILE A 257 36.65 32.97 -36.12
N LEU A 258 37.27 33.80 -35.29
CA LEU A 258 38.13 34.87 -35.80
C LEU A 258 39.46 34.25 -36.23
N SER A 259 39.68 34.26 -37.53
CA SER A 259 40.97 33.97 -38.18
C SER A 259 42.02 35.02 -37.83
N LYS A 260 43.18 34.58 -37.34
CA LYS A 260 44.46 35.24 -37.58
C LYS A 260 45.52 34.18 -37.83
#